data_9c7378e1c323cfa386e75fa7a01d0439
#
_entry.id   9c7378e1c323cfa386e75fa7a01d0439
#
_cell.length_a   1.000
_cell.length_b   1.000
_cell.length_c   1.000
_cell.angle_alpha   90.00
_cell.angle_beta   90.00
_cell.angle_gamma   90.00
#
_symmetry.space_group_name_H-M   'P 1'
#
loop_
_entity.id
_entity.type
_entity.pdbx_description
1 polymer ?
#
loop_
_entity_poly.entity_id
_entity_poly.type
_entity_poly.pdbx_seq_one_letter_code
_entity_poly.pdbx_strand_id
1 'polypeptide(L)'
;VSTIMPYKNLDEAITLAQMGKGSLVSSIATNDDNIAKEYVVNAASHHGRIMVINREMAKESTGHGSPLPYLVHGGPGRAGGGEEMGGMRGIKHYLQRTAIQGSPSTITEITGIYQQNAKYKEAEEHPFKYHWEDIEAGMSMKTHKRTLTDTDIQNFANLTWDHFYAHTDITSLDGSIFEKR
;
A
#
# COMPACT_ATOMS: atom_id res chain seq x y z
N VAL A 1 10.13 31.42 -6.35
CA VAL A 1 9.37 31.38 -7.63
C VAL A 1 8.90 29.95 -7.82
N SER A 2 7.59 29.77 -8.01
CA SER A 2 6.99 28.45 -8.26
C SER A 2 6.36 28.45 -9.65
N THR A 3 6.45 27.33 -10.34
CA THR A 3 5.84 27.16 -11.66
C THR A 3 4.48 26.49 -11.48
N ILE A 4 3.46 27.03 -12.14
CA ILE A 4 2.13 26.43 -12.22
C ILE A 4 1.92 25.95 -13.65
N MET A 5 1.59 24.68 -13.81
CA MET A 5 1.31 24.06 -15.11
C MET A 5 -0.11 23.48 -15.09
N PRO A 6 -1.03 24.03 -15.86
CA PRO A 6 -2.36 23.45 -15.99
C PRO A 6 -2.28 22.12 -16.75
N TYR A 7 -3.18 21.19 -16.44
CA TYR A 7 -3.30 19.92 -17.13
C TYR A 7 -4.77 19.60 -17.44
N LYS A 8 -5.02 18.76 -18.43
CA LYS A 8 -6.35 18.45 -18.94
C LYS A 8 -6.94 17.19 -18.30
N ASN A 9 -6.09 16.25 -17.95
CA ASN A 9 -6.45 14.95 -17.37
C ASN A 9 -5.33 14.40 -16.50
N LEU A 10 -5.58 13.29 -15.83
CA LEU A 10 -4.63 12.66 -14.90
C LEU A 10 -3.36 12.18 -15.60
N ASP A 11 -3.45 11.63 -16.80
CA ASP A 11 -2.29 11.16 -17.58
C ASP A 11 -1.31 12.28 -17.89
N GLU A 12 -1.84 13.45 -18.28
CA GLU A 12 -1.02 14.63 -18.50
C GLU A 12 -0.38 15.12 -17.20
N ALA A 13 -1.11 15.11 -16.09
CA ALA A 13 -0.58 15.49 -14.78
C ALA A 13 0.57 14.55 -14.36
N ILE A 14 0.41 13.24 -14.56
CA ILE A 14 1.45 12.24 -14.30
C ILE A 14 2.68 12.51 -15.17
N THR A 15 2.49 12.74 -16.45
CA THR A 15 3.57 13.07 -17.39
C THR A 15 4.34 14.32 -16.96
N LEU A 16 3.64 15.38 -16.60
CA LEU A 16 4.25 16.62 -16.10
C LEU A 16 5.03 16.39 -14.80
N ALA A 17 4.48 15.60 -13.87
CA ALA A 17 5.17 15.25 -12.63
C ALA A 17 6.47 14.45 -12.85
N GLN A 18 6.54 13.67 -13.92
CA GLN A 18 7.72 12.87 -14.30
C GLN A 18 8.80 13.66 -15.02
N MET A 19 8.50 14.84 -15.54
CA MET A 19 9.45 15.66 -16.32
C MET A 19 10.74 16.03 -15.57
N GLY A 20 10.68 16.06 -14.24
CA GLY A 20 11.86 16.24 -13.37
C GLY A 20 12.86 15.09 -13.38
N LYS A 21 12.54 13.97 -14.03
CA LYS A 21 13.35 12.73 -14.09
C LYS A 21 13.72 12.16 -12.73
N GLY A 22 12.92 12.42 -11.75
CA GLY A 22 13.07 11.98 -10.37
C GLY A 22 13.11 13.14 -9.39
N SER A 23 12.20 13.12 -8.43
CA SER A 23 12.12 14.08 -7.33
C SER A 23 12.06 13.35 -6.00
N LEU A 24 12.58 14.01 -4.95
CA LEU A 24 12.60 13.43 -3.62
C LEU A 24 11.17 13.20 -3.10
N VAL A 25 10.28 14.15 -3.35
CA VAL A 25 8.90 14.12 -2.85
C VAL A 25 7.94 14.63 -3.91
N SER A 26 6.80 13.99 -3.99
CA SER A 26 5.63 14.42 -4.76
C SER A 26 4.39 14.40 -3.87
N SER A 27 3.38 15.19 -4.21
CA SER A 27 2.08 15.17 -3.54
C SER A 27 0.94 15.13 -4.55
N ILE A 28 -0.11 14.40 -4.19
CA ILE A 28 -1.40 14.49 -4.87
C ILE A 28 -2.48 14.86 -3.84
N ALA A 29 -3.32 15.85 -4.17
CA ALA A 29 -4.47 16.23 -3.36
C ALA A 29 -5.75 15.73 -4.02
N THR A 30 -6.37 14.71 -3.42
CA THR A 30 -7.62 14.13 -3.92
C THR A 30 -8.35 13.42 -2.78
N ASN A 31 -9.70 13.38 -2.87
CA ASN A 31 -10.53 12.53 -2.02
C ASN A 31 -10.99 11.25 -2.73
N ASP A 32 -10.57 11.05 -3.97
CA ASP A 32 -10.85 9.84 -4.75
C ASP A 32 -9.65 8.90 -4.70
N ASP A 33 -9.83 7.76 -4.03
CA ASP A 33 -8.79 6.76 -3.84
C ASP A 33 -8.38 6.08 -5.16
N ASN A 34 -9.27 6.02 -6.17
CA ASN A 34 -8.91 5.47 -7.48
C ASN A 34 -7.95 6.41 -8.21
N ILE A 35 -8.22 7.73 -8.15
CA ILE A 35 -7.30 8.74 -8.70
C ILE A 35 -5.96 8.69 -7.95
N ALA A 36 -5.98 8.57 -6.62
CA ALA A 36 -4.76 8.43 -5.83
C ALA A 36 -3.95 7.19 -6.25
N LYS A 37 -4.62 6.05 -6.37
CA LYS A 37 -4.02 4.78 -6.81
C LYS A 37 -3.41 4.88 -8.20
N GLU A 38 -4.16 5.41 -9.16
CA GLU A 38 -3.70 5.58 -10.54
C GLU A 38 -2.46 6.47 -10.61
N TYR A 39 -2.47 7.61 -9.91
CA TYR A 39 -1.30 8.48 -9.82
C TYR A 39 -0.11 7.76 -9.21
N VAL A 40 -0.28 7.09 -8.06
CA VAL A 40 0.83 6.41 -7.37
C VAL A 40 1.43 5.32 -8.23
N VAL A 41 0.61 4.46 -8.83
CA VAL A 41 1.09 3.34 -9.66
C VAL A 41 1.91 3.84 -10.86
N ASN A 42 1.46 4.90 -11.49
CA ASN A 42 2.10 5.40 -12.71
C ASN A 42 3.27 6.38 -12.44
N ALA A 43 3.25 7.12 -11.32
CA ALA A 43 4.28 8.12 -11.02
C ALA A 43 5.38 7.61 -10.06
N ALA A 44 5.18 6.50 -9.36
CA ALA A 44 6.07 6.02 -8.30
C ALA A 44 7.52 5.81 -8.76
N SER A 45 7.73 5.43 -10.02
CA SER A 45 9.06 5.23 -10.61
C SER A 45 9.92 6.50 -10.69
N HIS A 46 9.34 7.67 -10.46
CA HIS A 46 10.02 8.97 -10.57
C HIS A 46 10.09 9.73 -9.24
N HIS A 47 9.53 9.18 -8.15
CA HIS A 47 9.46 9.88 -6.87
C HIS A 47 9.92 9.01 -5.72
N GLY A 48 10.73 9.56 -4.83
CA GLY A 48 11.18 8.87 -3.62
C GLY A 48 10.03 8.66 -2.64
N ARG A 49 9.25 9.71 -2.40
CA ARG A 49 8.04 9.67 -1.56
C ARG A 49 6.87 10.27 -2.32
N ILE A 50 5.71 9.68 -2.11
CA ILE A 50 4.44 10.25 -2.59
C ILE A 50 3.53 10.42 -1.38
N MET A 51 3.06 11.65 -1.18
CA MET A 51 2.11 11.99 -0.14
C MET A 51 0.72 12.19 -0.76
N VAL A 52 -0.23 11.38 -0.32
CA VAL A 52 -1.63 11.54 -0.73
C VAL A 52 -2.35 12.38 0.31
N ILE A 53 -2.81 13.55 -0.10
CA ILE A 53 -3.48 14.53 0.75
C ILE A 53 -4.98 14.44 0.51
N ASN A 54 -5.73 14.13 1.54
CA ASN A 54 -7.18 14.11 1.54
C ASN A 54 -7.75 14.70 2.83
N ARG A 55 -9.08 14.72 2.98
CA ARG A 55 -9.73 15.29 4.16
C ARG A 55 -9.43 14.54 5.46
N GLU A 56 -9.20 13.23 5.38
CA GLU A 56 -8.86 12.43 6.55
C GLU A 56 -7.48 12.79 7.09
N MET A 57 -6.52 12.89 6.17
CA MET A 57 -5.13 13.17 6.50
C MET A 57 -4.90 14.61 6.94
N ALA A 58 -5.71 15.56 6.49
CA ALA A 58 -5.48 16.99 6.70
C ALA A 58 -5.38 17.40 8.18
N LYS A 59 -5.96 16.61 9.09
CA LYS A 59 -5.96 16.91 10.53
C LYS A 59 -4.79 16.29 11.30
N GLU A 60 -4.19 15.22 10.78
CA GLU A 60 -3.25 14.35 11.52
C GLU A 60 -1.94 14.10 10.77
N SER A 61 -1.70 14.83 9.71
CA SER A 61 -0.49 14.65 8.91
C SER A 61 0.77 15.12 9.64
N THR A 62 1.83 14.32 9.56
CA THR A 62 3.18 14.72 10.00
C THR A 62 3.83 15.76 9.10
N GLY A 63 3.15 16.17 8.04
CA GLY A 63 3.66 17.09 7.04
C GLY A 63 4.40 16.39 5.89
N HIS A 64 4.59 17.16 4.83
CA HIS A 64 5.21 16.71 3.61
C HIS A 64 6.73 16.56 3.77
N GLY A 65 7.24 15.41 3.34
CA GLY A 65 8.67 15.17 3.29
C GLY A 65 9.33 14.82 4.62
N SER A 66 8.56 14.60 5.70
CA SER A 66 9.13 14.16 6.97
C SER A 66 9.87 12.82 6.82
N PRO A 67 11.16 12.74 7.24
CA PRO A 67 11.95 11.53 7.10
C PRO A 67 11.64 10.54 8.22
N LEU A 68 10.47 9.90 8.14
CA LEU A 68 10.06 8.88 9.11
C LEU A 68 10.74 7.54 8.81
N PRO A 69 11.01 6.71 9.83
CA PRO A 69 11.75 5.45 9.68
C PRO A 69 11.14 4.47 8.65
N TYR A 70 9.82 4.48 8.51
CA TYR A 70 9.12 3.60 7.56
C TYR A 70 9.00 4.19 6.15
N LEU A 71 9.39 5.44 5.94
CA LEU A 71 9.31 6.12 4.64
C LEU A 71 10.64 6.05 3.86
N VAL A 72 11.37 4.96 4.02
CA VAL A 72 12.61 4.70 3.28
C VAL A 72 12.28 4.35 1.83
N HIS A 73 13.01 4.94 0.90
CA HIS A 73 12.85 4.69 -0.54
C HIS A 73 14.18 4.36 -1.22
N GLY A 74 14.10 3.78 -2.43
CA GLY A 74 15.26 3.35 -3.19
C GLY A 74 15.90 4.43 -4.06
N GLY A 75 15.49 5.68 -3.95
CA GLY A 75 16.04 6.80 -4.74
C GLY A 75 15.70 6.72 -6.23
N PRO A 76 14.42 6.60 -6.65
CA PRO A 76 14.07 6.49 -8.05
C PRO A 76 14.50 7.74 -8.84
N GLY A 77 15.07 7.51 -10.02
CA GLY A 77 15.58 8.58 -10.87
C GLY A 77 16.61 9.46 -10.15
N ARG A 78 16.34 10.74 -10.07
CA ARG A 78 17.21 11.75 -9.40
C ARG A 78 16.92 11.95 -7.91
N ALA A 79 15.98 11.17 -7.35
CA ALA A 79 15.52 11.39 -5.99
C ALA A 79 16.62 11.22 -4.91
N GLY A 80 17.65 10.46 -5.22
CA GLY A 80 18.63 10.06 -4.22
C GLY A 80 18.04 9.12 -3.18
N GLY A 81 18.84 8.28 -2.64
CA GLY A 81 18.46 7.32 -1.60
C GLY A 81 19.67 6.55 -1.17
N GLY A 82 19.57 5.80 -0.11
CA GLY A 82 20.68 4.99 0.32
C GLY A 82 20.32 4.13 1.50
N GLU A 83 20.82 2.91 1.46
CA GLU A 83 20.87 1.99 2.58
C GLU A 83 22.25 1.35 2.61
N GLU A 84 22.65 0.92 3.79
CA GLU A 84 23.85 0.09 3.93
C GLU A 84 23.75 -1.18 3.08
N MET A 85 24.79 -1.43 2.32
CA MET A 85 24.83 -2.49 1.33
C MET A 85 25.29 -3.79 1.95
N GLY A 86 24.48 -4.84 1.86
CA GLY A 86 24.84 -6.17 2.30
C GLY A 86 23.68 -7.15 2.21
N GLY A 87 23.91 -8.34 1.69
CA GLY A 87 22.91 -9.40 1.56
C GLY A 87 21.62 -8.92 0.90
N MET A 88 20.49 -9.23 1.52
CA MET A 88 19.16 -8.84 1.03
C MET A 88 18.97 -7.31 0.96
N ARG A 89 19.62 -6.53 1.83
CA ARG A 89 19.58 -5.07 1.77
C ARG A 89 20.24 -4.53 0.50
N GLY A 90 21.36 -5.12 0.09
CA GLY A 90 22.01 -4.78 -1.16
C GLY A 90 21.12 -5.06 -2.37
N ILE A 91 20.44 -6.20 -2.42
CA ILE A 91 19.48 -6.52 -3.47
C ILE A 91 18.35 -5.50 -3.49
N LYS A 92 17.76 -5.20 -2.33
CA LYS A 92 16.69 -4.20 -2.20
C LYS A 92 17.11 -2.79 -2.63
N HIS A 93 18.40 -2.45 -2.48
CA HIS A 93 18.91 -1.16 -2.92
C HIS A 93 18.83 -0.99 -4.45
N TYR A 94 19.07 -2.04 -5.20
CA TYR A 94 18.95 -2.02 -6.66
C TYR A 94 17.51 -2.13 -7.16
N LEU A 95 16.57 -2.49 -6.29
CA LEU A 95 15.15 -2.44 -6.59
C LEU A 95 14.63 -1.03 -6.37
N GLN A 96 13.92 -0.51 -7.35
CA GLN A 96 13.27 0.79 -7.22
C GLN A 96 12.18 0.72 -6.16
N ARG A 97 12.24 1.61 -5.18
CA ARG A 97 11.26 1.70 -4.08
C ARG A 97 10.77 3.12 -3.94
N THR A 98 9.49 3.24 -3.74
CA THR A 98 8.83 4.53 -3.44
C THR A 98 8.08 4.39 -2.13
N ALA A 99 8.28 5.32 -1.21
CA ALA A 99 7.50 5.39 0.01
C ALA A 99 6.20 6.14 -0.27
N ILE A 100 5.09 5.57 0.18
CA ILE A 100 3.75 6.13 0.03
C ILE A 100 3.27 6.55 1.42
N GLN A 101 2.77 7.76 1.53
CA GLN A 101 2.20 8.29 2.76
C GLN A 101 0.78 8.79 2.48
N GLY A 102 -0.17 8.37 3.30
CA GLY A 102 -1.58 8.72 3.15
C GLY A 102 -2.41 8.23 4.33
N SER A 103 -3.72 8.43 4.27
CA SER A 103 -4.63 7.86 5.28
C SER A 103 -4.64 6.33 5.19
N PRO A 104 -4.98 5.60 6.28
CA PRO A 104 -5.06 4.15 6.26
C PRO A 104 -5.95 3.61 5.14
N SER A 105 -7.11 4.24 4.90
CA SER A 105 -8.05 3.84 3.84
C SER A 105 -7.43 3.97 2.46
N THR A 106 -6.77 5.10 2.19
CA THR A 106 -6.11 5.35 0.90
C THR A 106 -4.93 4.40 0.68
N ILE A 107 -4.10 4.16 1.70
CA ILE A 107 -2.99 3.21 1.58
C ILE A 107 -3.51 1.79 1.35
N THR A 108 -4.58 1.38 2.03
CA THR A 108 -5.25 0.09 1.78
C THR A 108 -5.69 -0.03 0.32
N GLU A 109 -6.31 1.00 -0.23
CA GLU A 109 -6.78 0.98 -1.63
C GLU A 109 -5.62 0.92 -2.64
N ILE A 110 -4.57 1.70 -2.42
CA ILE A 110 -3.40 1.74 -3.32
C ILE A 110 -2.65 0.41 -3.31
N THR A 111 -2.43 -0.17 -2.14
CA THR A 111 -1.55 -1.35 -1.97
C THR A 111 -2.29 -2.68 -2.04
N GLY A 112 -3.61 -2.68 -1.83
CA GLY A 112 -4.40 -3.89 -1.64
C GLY A 112 -4.12 -4.62 -0.31
N ILE A 113 -3.36 -3.99 0.60
CA ILE A 113 -3.02 -4.52 1.92
C ILE A 113 -3.73 -3.69 2.98
N TYR A 114 -4.59 -4.33 3.77
CA TYR A 114 -5.35 -3.65 4.81
C TYR A 114 -4.42 -2.96 5.82
N GLN A 115 -4.67 -1.69 6.06
CA GLN A 115 -4.02 -0.90 7.10
C GLN A 115 -4.94 -0.77 8.31
N GLN A 116 -4.37 -0.89 9.50
CA GLN A 116 -5.13 -0.70 10.73
C GLN A 116 -5.84 0.67 10.71
N ASN A 117 -7.11 0.70 11.12
CA ASN A 117 -7.99 1.86 11.08
C ASN A 117 -8.42 2.32 9.67
N ALA A 118 -8.14 1.55 8.61
CA ALA A 118 -8.76 1.82 7.32
C ALA A 118 -10.28 1.69 7.43
N LYS A 119 -11.00 2.64 6.84
CA LYS A 119 -12.45 2.54 6.74
C LYS A 119 -12.81 1.37 5.86
N TYR A 120 -13.72 0.56 6.33
CA TYR A 120 -14.31 -0.47 5.51
C TYR A 120 -15.14 0.20 4.42
N LYS A 121 -14.77 -0.02 3.16
CA LYS A 121 -15.66 0.27 2.05
C LYS A 121 -16.67 -0.87 2.01
N GLU A 122 -17.91 -0.62 2.40
CA GLU A 122 -18.99 -1.53 2.02
C GLU A 122 -18.90 -1.72 0.51
N ALA A 123 -18.71 -2.95 0.08
CA ALA A 123 -18.90 -3.27 -1.32
C ALA A 123 -20.32 -2.82 -1.68
N GLU A 124 -20.48 -2.08 -2.77
CA GLU A 124 -21.78 -1.63 -3.24
C GLU A 124 -22.76 -2.80 -3.36
N GLU A 125 -22.23 -4.01 -3.50
CA GLU A 125 -22.99 -5.26 -3.47
C GLU A 125 -22.19 -6.33 -2.73
N HIS A 126 -22.78 -6.89 -1.66
CA HIS A 126 -22.21 -8.08 -1.02
C HIS A 126 -22.15 -9.21 -2.07
N PRO A 127 -21.02 -9.92 -2.23
CA PRO A 127 -20.89 -10.99 -3.23
C PRO A 127 -21.89 -12.12 -3.00
N PHE A 128 -22.37 -12.28 -1.78
CA PHE A 128 -23.41 -13.25 -1.42
C PHE A 128 -24.77 -12.54 -1.41
N LYS A 129 -25.52 -12.67 -2.51
CA LYS A 129 -26.86 -12.07 -2.71
C LYS A 129 -27.99 -13.09 -2.64
N TYR A 130 -27.66 -14.36 -2.50
CA TYR A 130 -28.60 -15.45 -2.61
C TYR A 130 -29.13 -15.84 -1.24
N HIS A 131 -30.42 -16.09 -1.14
CA HIS A 131 -31.02 -16.81 -0.04
C HIS A 131 -30.75 -18.31 -0.19
N TRP A 132 -30.96 -19.07 0.87
CA TRP A 132 -30.72 -20.52 0.84
C TRP A 132 -31.50 -21.20 -0.31
N GLU A 133 -32.71 -20.74 -0.56
CA GLU A 133 -33.65 -21.24 -1.56
C GLU A 133 -33.18 -20.96 -3.01
N ASP A 134 -32.29 -20.02 -3.17
CA ASP A 134 -31.76 -19.60 -4.48
C ASP A 134 -30.47 -20.37 -4.86
N ILE A 135 -29.93 -21.17 -3.93
CA ILE A 135 -28.65 -21.87 -4.13
C ILE A 135 -28.88 -23.18 -4.85
N GLU A 136 -28.27 -23.32 -6.01
CA GLU A 136 -28.31 -24.53 -6.83
C GLU A 136 -26.97 -25.24 -6.87
N ALA A 137 -26.98 -26.57 -7.04
CA ALA A 137 -25.77 -27.36 -7.17
C ALA A 137 -24.99 -26.92 -8.43
N GLY A 138 -23.71 -26.62 -8.27
CA GLY A 138 -22.85 -26.13 -9.33
C GLY A 138 -22.69 -24.62 -9.41
N MET A 139 -23.43 -23.84 -8.61
CA MET A 139 -23.19 -22.40 -8.47
C MET A 139 -21.80 -22.15 -7.90
N SER A 140 -21.15 -21.12 -8.40
CA SER A 140 -19.87 -20.64 -7.88
C SER A 140 -19.92 -19.14 -7.66
N MET A 141 -19.25 -18.67 -6.63
CA MET A 141 -19.08 -17.24 -6.40
C MET A 141 -17.63 -16.92 -6.11
N LYS A 142 -17.22 -15.67 -6.39
CA LYS A 142 -15.94 -15.12 -5.99
C LYS A 142 -16.17 -14.16 -4.84
N THR A 143 -15.53 -14.43 -3.71
CA THR A 143 -15.48 -13.50 -2.59
C THR A 143 -14.40 -12.45 -2.81
N HIS A 144 -14.43 -11.38 -2.00
CA HIS A 144 -13.32 -10.43 -1.96
C HIS A 144 -12.02 -11.13 -1.57
N LYS A 145 -10.93 -10.69 -2.18
CA LYS A 145 -9.60 -11.14 -1.80
C LYS A 145 -9.05 -10.19 -0.73
N ARG A 146 -8.45 -10.78 0.28
CA ARG A 146 -7.66 -10.06 1.29
C ARG A 146 -6.32 -10.76 1.44
N THR A 147 -5.24 -9.99 1.42
CA THR A 147 -3.93 -10.51 1.82
C THR A 147 -3.89 -10.59 3.34
N LEU A 148 -3.63 -11.77 3.87
CA LEU A 148 -3.32 -11.94 5.28
C LEU A 148 -1.84 -11.61 5.49
N THR A 149 -1.57 -10.73 6.45
CA THR A 149 -0.21 -10.33 6.83
C THR A 149 0.21 -11.09 8.09
N ASP A 150 1.50 -11.11 8.37
CA ASP A 150 2.02 -11.65 9.64
C ASP A 150 1.39 -10.94 10.84
N THR A 151 1.13 -9.65 10.73
CA THR A 151 0.45 -8.88 11.77
C THR A 151 -0.99 -9.36 11.99
N ASP A 152 -1.71 -9.70 10.94
CA ASP A 152 -3.07 -10.25 11.06
C ASP A 152 -3.04 -11.58 11.83
N ILE A 153 -2.07 -12.44 11.53
CA ILE A 153 -1.91 -13.74 12.20
C ILE A 153 -1.56 -13.54 13.68
N GLN A 154 -0.61 -12.64 14.00
CA GLN A 154 -0.26 -12.32 15.37
C GLN A 154 -1.43 -11.73 16.16
N ASN A 155 -2.20 -10.81 15.54
CA ASN A 155 -3.37 -10.23 16.17
C ASN A 155 -4.46 -11.28 16.42
N PHE A 156 -4.65 -12.21 15.50
CA PHE A 156 -5.58 -13.32 15.68
C PHE A 156 -5.13 -14.25 16.81
N ALA A 157 -3.84 -14.61 16.84
CA ALA A 157 -3.27 -15.43 17.92
C ALA A 157 -3.43 -14.76 19.27
N ASN A 158 -3.19 -13.46 19.38
CA ASN A 158 -3.38 -12.68 20.60
C ASN A 158 -4.86 -12.61 21.03
N LEU A 159 -5.78 -12.49 20.08
CA LEU A 159 -7.22 -12.42 20.36
C LEU A 159 -7.78 -13.76 20.83
N THR A 160 -7.32 -14.86 20.22
CA THR A 160 -7.84 -16.21 20.48
C THR A 160 -7.03 -16.98 21.51
N TRP A 161 -5.86 -16.45 21.93
CA TRP A 161 -4.85 -17.13 22.76
C TRP A 161 -4.26 -18.39 22.09
N ASP A 162 -4.45 -18.52 20.77
CA ASP A 162 -3.87 -19.61 19.98
C ASP A 162 -2.45 -19.24 19.53
N HIS A 163 -1.49 -19.39 20.45
CA HIS A 163 -0.08 -19.16 20.19
C HIS A 163 0.66 -20.41 19.71
N PHE A 164 -0.04 -21.29 19.00
CA PHE A 164 0.60 -22.45 18.40
C PHE A 164 1.78 -22.00 17.52
N TYR A 165 2.91 -22.71 17.63
CA TYR A 165 4.15 -22.28 16.99
C TYR A 165 4.01 -22.06 15.47
N ALA A 166 3.19 -22.87 14.78
CA ALA A 166 2.95 -22.70 13.35
C ALA A 166 2.29 -21.36 12.99
N HIS A 167 1.67 -20.66 13.95
CA HIS A 167 1.10 -19.35 13.75
C HIS A 167 2.05 -18.21 14.12
N THR A 168 2.98 -18.44 15.03
CA THR A 168 3.73 -17.34 15.67
C THR A 168 5.23 -17.36 15.42
N ASP A 169 5.81 -18.52 15.04
CA ASP A 169 7.25 -18.68 14.86
C ASP A 169 7.59 -19.30 13.50
N ILE A 170 8.10 -18.47 12.61
CA ILE A 170 8.48 -18.89 11.25
C ILE A 170 9.69 -19.83 11.25
N THR A 171 10.57 -19.74 12.26
CA THR A 171 11.80 -20.54 12.33
C THR A 171 11.52 -21.97 12.76
N SER A 172 10.41 -22.20 13.44
CA SER A 172 9.99 -23.52 13.91
C SER A 172 9.31 -24.37 12.82
N LEU A 173 9.11 -23.82 11.62
CA LEU A 173 8.51 -24.52 10.50
C LEU A 173 9.48 -25.44 9.76
N ASP A 174 10.79 -25.23 9.91
CA ASP A 174 11.82 -26.04 9.28
C ASP A 174 11.70 -27.50 9.73
N GLY A 175 11.48 -28.39 8.75
CA GLY A 175 11.28 -29.82 9.00
C GLY A 175 9.89 -30.21 9.53
N SER A 176 8.95 -29.27 9.64
CA SER A 176 7.57 -29.55 10.00
C SER A 176 6.73 -29.91 8.75
N ILE A 177 5.49 -30.38 8.98
CA ILE A 177 4.52 -30.60 7.91
C ILE A 177 4.02 -29.27 7.29
N PHE A 178 4.33 -28.13 7.91
CA PHE A 178 3.98 -26.80 7.47
C PHE A 178 5.18 -26.16 6.78
N GLU A 179 5.11 -26.00 5.48
CA GLU A 179 6.18 -25.35 4.70
C GLU A 179 6.14 -23.82 4.79
N LYS A 180 4.95 -23.25 5.03
CA LYS A 180 4.69 -21.82 5.13
C LYS A 180 3.53 -21.55 6.09
N ARG A 181 3.53 -20.37 6.68
CA ARG A 181 2.40 -19.84 7.41
C ARG A 181 1.65 -18.78 6.62
#